data_13f793f781015910504d3406dbd666e0
#
_entry.id   13f793f781015910504d3406dbd666e0
#
_cell.length_a   1.000
_cell.length_b   1.000
_cell.length_c   1.000
_cell.angle_alpha   90.00
_cell.angle_beta   90.00
_cell.angle_gamma   90.00
#
_symmetry.space_group_name_H-M   'P 1'
#
loop_
_entity.id
_entity.type
_entity.pdbx_description
1 polymer ?
#
loop_
_entity_poly.entity_id
_entity_poly.type
_entity_poly.pdbx_seq_one_letter_code
_entity_poly.pdbx_strand_id
1 'polypeptide(L)'
;MRRSSSRITSKDVAREAGVSQSTVSFVLNQTPGQPIPEETRRRVLEAAKKLDYRPRASARSLAAGRSDVVLLALPGLPISANLSRFIEQLAAALAEHGLSLVTHLAEGHGRPLPDLCAAVDASAVISLIPFDEEMTEALHRAGAEVVLGTGSQARAELQEIGRLQAQHLIGLGRSRLGYALPGEHATQFRVRERLRGVEAACAERGLAAPIALEVAMDGAKAALAVDQWTDASVTAVCAYNDETAMAVLAGMHLRDLRAPDDIAVIGVGDIAPAQVSVPPLTTISFDYEETGRELAQAILQSLTGGKPAPQDGLSRPRLVRRASA
;
A
#
# COMPACT_ATOMS: atom_id res chain seq x y z
N MET A 1 27.90 23.58 31.20
CA MET A 1 26.49 23.60 31.66
C MET A 1 25.57 23.49 30.45
N ARG A 2 25.02 22.28 30.14
CA ARG A 2 23.99 22.10 29.11
C ARG A 2 22.69 22.63 29.71
N ARG A 3 22.13 23.71 29.15
CA ARG A 3 20.76 24.13 29.45
C ARG A 3 19.85 23.00 28.97
N SER A 4 19.17 22.33 29.89
CA SER A 4 18.02 21.49 29.62
C SER A 4 17.00 22.37 28.90
N SER A 5 16.82 22.17 27.60
CA SER A 5 15.72 22.78 26.86
C SER A 5 14.44 22.15 27.36
N SER A 6 13.83 22.73 28.39
CA SER A 6 12.50 22.31 28.80
C SER A 6 11.55 22.59 27.61
N ARG A 7 10.93 21.55 27.13
CA ARG A 7 9.98 21.63 26.00
C ARG A 7 8.86 22.59 26.36
N ILE A 8 8.58 23.55 25.48
CA ILE A 8 7.48 24.51 25.65
C ILE A 8 6.15 23.77 25.85
N THR A 9 5.35 24.23 26.78
CA THR A 9 4.07 23.63 27.18
C THR A 9 2.91 24.59 26.91
N SER A 10 1.66 24.07 26.92
CA SER A 10 0.47 24.93 26.85
C SER A 10 0.37 25.96 27.98
N LYS A 11 1.01 25.69 29.13
CA LYS A 11 1.12 26.67 30.23
C LYS A 11 2.00 27.87 29.86
N ASP A 12 3.05 27.63 29.08
CA ASP A 12 3.95 28.71 28.64
C ASP A 12 3.24 29.60 27.61
N VAL A 13 2.47 29.00 26.70
CA VAL A 13 1.61 29.74 25.76
C VAL A 13 0.53 30.52 26.48
N ALA A 14 -0.10 29.93 27.50
CA ALA A 14 -1.12 30.60 28.32
C ALA A 14 -0.55 31.84 29.03
N ARG A 15 0.66 31.73 29.59
CA ARG A 15 1.38 32.83 30.22
C ARG A 15 1.72 33.94 29.23
N GLU A 16 2.25 33.59 28.06
CA GLU A 16 2.60 34.53 26.99
C GLU A 16 1.39 35.26 26.44
N ALA A 17 0.28 34.55 26.24
CA ALA A 17 -0.98 35.11 25.70
C ALA A 17 -1.84 35.81 26.76
N GLY A 18 -1.52 35.71 28.05
CA GLY A 18 -2.32 36.28 29.14
C GLY A 18 -3.70 35.65 29.28
N VAL A 19 -3.81 34.33 29.13
CA VAL A 19 -5.10 33.59 29.20
C VAL A 19 -4.94 32.30 30.03
N SER A 20 -6.05 31.60 30.27
CA SER A 20 -6.01 30.30 30.93
C SER A 20 -5.51 29.20 29.98
N GLN A 21 -4.97 28.10 30.54
CA GLN A 21 -4.54 26.93 29.78
C GLN A 21 -5.73 26.30 29.00
N SER A 22 -6.94 26.32 29.57
CA SER A 22 -8.16 25.87 28.88
C SER A 22 -8.48 26.74 27.67
N THR A 23 -8.32 28.06 27.77
CA THR A 23 -8.50 28.97 26.63
C THR A 23 -7.51 28.67 25.50
N VAL A 24 -6.23 28.40 25.84
CA VAL A 24 -5.24 27.96 24.85
C VAL A 24 -5.68 26.67 24.18
N SER A 25 -6.14 25.68 24.96
CA SER A 25 -6.63 24.40 24.42
C SER A 25 -7.82 24.61 23.46
N PHE A 26 -8.79 25.40 23.86
CA PHE A 26 -9.98 25.70 23.03
C PHE A 26 -9.62 26.39 21.71
N VAL A 27 -8.70 27.36 21.76
CA VAL A 27 -8.25 28.08 20.55
C VAL A 27 -7.47 27.17 19.60
N LEU A 28 -6.50 26.42 20.12
CA LEU A 28 -5.61 25.59 19.30
C LEU A 28 -6.33 24.35 18.74
N ASN A 29 -7.33 23.82 19.44
CA ASN A 29 -8.14 22.68 19.00
C ASN A 29 -9.42 23.09 18.27
N GLN A 30 -9.68 24.37 18.09
CA GLN A 30 -10.89 24.90 17.43
C GLN A 30 -12.19 24.31 18.00
N THR A 31 -12.25 24.10 19.32
CA THR A 31 -13.37 23.42 19.98
C THR A 31 -14.69 24.13 19.71
N PRO A 32 -15.70 23.45 19.09
CA PRO A 32 -16.99 24.08 18.79
C PRO A 32 -17.74 24.54 20.06
N GLY A 33 -18.55 25.59 19.92
CA GLY A 33 -19.43 26.04 21.01
C GLY A 33 -18.76 26.86 22.10
N GLN A 34 -17.49 27.22 21.97
CA GLN A 34 -16.78 28.09 22.91
C GLN A 34 -16.70 29.53 22.34
N PRO A 35 -17.41 30.51 22.90
CA PRO A 35 -17.40 31.90 22.42
C PRO A 35 -16.08 32.60 22.87
N ILE A 36 -15.01 32.39 22.11
CA ILE A 36 -13.72 33.05 22.37
C ILE A 36 -13.62 34.28 21.46
N PRO A 37 -13.44 35.49 22.03
CA PRO A 37 -13.26 36.72 21.25
C PRO A 37 -12.10 36.59 20.24
N GLU A 38 -12.26 37.14 19.04
CA GLU A 38 -11.26 37.03 17.97
C GLU A 38 -9.89 37.59 18.39
N GLU A 39 -9.89 38.69 19.18
CA GLU A 39 -8.67 39.25 19.75
C GLU A 39 -7.94 38.26 20.66
N THR A 40 -8.68 37.52 21.47
CA THR A 40 -8.09 36.44 22.32
C THR A 40 -7.55 35.29 21.49
N ARG A 41 -8.26 34.91 20.45
CA ARG A 41 -7.82 33.87 19.49
C ARG A 41 -6.51 34.27 18.83
N ARG A 42 -6.43 35.51 18.34
CA ARG A 42 -5.24 36.07 17.71
C ARG A 42 -4.03 36.04 18.64
N ARG A 43 -4.16 36.54 19.89
CA ARG A 43 -3.09 36.53 20.89
C ARG A 43 -2.56 35.13 21.19
N VAL A 44 -3.44 34.13 21.32
CA VAL A 44 -3.04 32.75 21.56
C VAL A 44 -2.25 32.17 20.38
N LEU A 45 -2.71 32.40 19.14
CA LEU A 45 -2.03 31.92 17.93
C LEU A 45 -0.65 32.59 17.76
N GLU A 46 -0.54 33.91 18.04
CA GLU A 46 0.73 34.63 18.00
C GLU A 46 1.71 34.13 19.09
N ALA A 47 1.22 33.90 20.32
CA ALA A 47 2.02 33.35 21.39
C ALA A 47 2.52 31.93 21.07
N ALA A 48 1.66 31.07 20.53
CA ALA A 48 2.04 29.73 20.11
C ALA A 48 3.10 29.76 19.01
N LYS A 49 2.94 30.62 18.00
CA LYS A 49 3.91 30.85 16.92
C LYS A 49 5.25 31.39 17.45
N LYS A 50 5.24 32.39 18.32
CA LYS A 50 6.42 33.02 18.93
C LYS A 50 7.25 32.02 19.73
N LEU A 51 6.57 31.08 20.43
CA LEU A 51 7.20 30.06 21.27
C LEU A 51 7.52 28.77 20.50
N ASP A 52 7.24 28.67 19.21
CA ASP A 52 7.28 27.43 18.40
C ASP A 52 6.58 26.26 19.13
N TYR A 53 5.45 26.57 19.74
CA TYR A 53 4.67 25.58 20.49
C TYR A 53 3.84 24.73 19.54
N ARG A 54 4.04 23.43 19.64
CA ARG A 54 3.21 22.41 18.94
C ARG A 54 2.46 21.59 19.99
N PRO A 55 1.10 21.57 19.95
CA PRO A 55 0.32 20.71 20.83
C PRO A 55 0.79 19.25 20.73
N ARG A 56 0.84 18.54 21.85
CA ARG A 56 1.14 17.10 21.83
C ARG A 56 0.00 16.36 21.14
N ALA A 57 0.31 15.31 20.38
CA ALA A 57 -0.70 14.46 19.76
C ALA A 57 -1.68 13.93 20.82
N SER A 58 -1.18 13.44 21.96
CA SER A 58 -2.02 13.00 23.09
C SER A 58 -2.95 14.07 23.67
N ALA A 59 -2.57 15.35 23.63
CA ALA A 59 -3.44 16.43 24.07
C ALA A 59 -4.52 16.77 23.03
N ARG A 60 -4.22 16.58 21.74
CA ARG A 60 -5.19 16.72 20.65
C ARG A 60 -6.17 15.55 20.66
N SER A 61 -5.68 14.31 20.76
CA SER A 61 -6.53 13.10 20.86
C SER A 61 -7.49 13.19 22.04
N LEU A 62 -7.01 13.62 23.21
CA LEU A 62 -7.85 13.81 24.40
C LEU A 62 -8.94 14.86 24.17
N ALA A 63 -8.63 15.95 23.48
CA ALA A 63 -9.59 17.02 23.21
C ALA A 63 -10.59 16.68 22.09
N ALA A 64 -10.16 15.86 21.11
CA ALA A 64 -10.97 15.38 20.00
C ALA A 64 -11.75 14.09 20.35
N GLY A 65 -11.43 13.43 21.46
CA GLY A 65 -11.96 12.12 21.84
C GLY A 65 -11.45 10.96 20.98
N ARG A 66 -10.53 11.23 20.02
CA ARG A 66 -9.92 10.21 19.14
C ARG A 66 -8.54 10.65 18.68
N SER A 67 -7.73 9.69 18.29
CA SER A 67 -6.42 9.93 17.69
C SER A 67 -6.52 10.30 16.20
N ASP A 68 -5.49 10.99 15.70
CA ASP A 68 -5.31 11.30 14.28
C ASP A 68 -4.37 10.31 13.57
N VAL A 69 -4.02 9.18 14.20
CA VAL A 69 -3.07 8.20 13.67
C VAL A 69 -3.81 7.02 13.01
N VAL A 70 -3.45 6.76 11.76
CA VAL A 70 -3.79 5.55 11.02
C VAL A 70 -2.53 4.69 10.88
N LEU A 71 -2.59 3.43 11.30
CA LEU A 71 -1.48 2.49 11.26
C LEU A 71 -1.64 1.54 10.06
N LEU A 72 -0.68 1.58 9.12
CA LEU A 72 -0.61 0.63 8.00
C LEU A 72 0.35 -0.50 8.33
N ALA A 73 -0.17 -1.71 8.47
CA ALA A 73 0.59 -2.92 8.68
C ALA A 73 1.00 -3.56 7.34
N LEU A 74 2.30 -3.71 7.13
CA LEU A 74 2.92 -4.27 5.92
C LEU A 74 3.84 -5.44 6.27
N PRO A 75 3.32 -6.55 6.80
CA PRO A 75 4.15 -7.67 7.17
C PRO A 75 4.76 -8.32 5.92
N GLY A 76 6.09 -8.49 5.91
CA GLY A 76 6.82 -9.28 4.93
C GLY A 76 6.77 -8.80 3.48
N LEU A 77 6.36 -7.58 3.24
CA LEU A 77 6.36 -7.03 1.88
C LEU A 77 7.66 -6.25 1.63
N PRO A 78 8.43 -6.62 0.60
CA PRO A 78 9.49 -5.73 0.13
C PRO A 78 8.85 -4.42 -0.35
N ILE A 79 9.45 -3.29 0.04
CA ILE A 79 9.00 -1.98 -0.41
C ILE A 79 9.35 -1.84 -1.89
N SER A 80 8.41 -2.24 -2.75
CA SER A 80 8.50 -2.02 -4.19
C SER A 80 8.14 -0.58 -4.55
N ALA A 81 8.49 -0.15 -5.76
CA ALA A 81 8.12 1.17 -6.28
C ALA A 81 6.60 1.40 -6.22
N ASN A 82 5.81 0.37 -6.48
CA ASN A 82 4.35 0.41 -6.42
C ASN A 82 3.81 0.57 -5.00
N LEU A 83 4.38 -0.16 -4.04
CA LEU A 83 4.00 -0.02 -2.65
C LEU A 83 4.34 1.38 -2.12
N SER A 84 5.51 1.93 -2.49
CA SER A 84 5.88 3.30 -2.14
C SER A 84 4.88 4.32 -2.69
N ARG A 85 4.51 4.22 -3.97
CA ARG A 85 3.50 5.10 -4.59
C ARG A 85 2.14 5.01 -3.88
N PHE A 86 1.69 3.80 -3.57
CA PHE A 86 0.44 3.61 -2.81
C PHE A 86 0.51 4.28 -1.43
N ILE A 87 1.60 4.07 -0.68
CA ILE A 87 1.81 4.68 0.64
C ILE A 87 1.79 6.22 0.54
N GLU A 88 2.47 6.79 -0.45
CA GLU A 88 2.51 8.23 -0.68
C GLU A 88 1.11 8.80 -0.95
N GLN A 89 0.34 8.16 -1.85
CA GLN A 89 -1.01 8.62 -2.20
C GLN A 89 -1.99 8.48 -1.03
N LEU A 90 -1.92 7.36 -0.29
CA LEU A 90 -2.73 7.17 0.90
C LEU A 90 -2.38 8.19 1.99
N ALA A 91 -1.09 8.45 2.23
CA ALA A 91 -0.66 9.44 3.20
C ALA A 91 -1.14 10.85 2.83
N ALA A 92 -1.06 11.22 1.54
CA ALA A 92 -1.56 12.50 1.04
C ALA A 92 -3.08 12.63 1.26
N ALA A 93 -3.86 11.62 0.86
CA ALA A 93 -5.30 11.60 1.03
C ALA A 93 -5.74 11.67 2.51
N LEU A 94 -5.06 10.95 3.40
CA LEU A 94 -5.32 11.03 4.85
C LEU A 94 -4.96 12.39 5.43
N ALA A 95 -3.87 13.01 4.96
CA ALA A 95 -3.42 14.32 5.43
C ALA A 95 -4.41 15.44 5.10
N GLU A 96 -5.13 15.37 3.97
CA GLU A 96 -6.22 16.31 3.62
C GLU A 96 -7.32 16.34 4.68
N HIS A 97 -7.47 15.26 5.44
CA HIS A 97 -8.45 15.12 6.52
C HIS A 97 -7.83 15.20 7.93
N GLY A 98 -6.58 15.64 8.03
CA GLY A 98 -5.88 15.81 9.31
C GLY A 98 -5.43 14.51 9.96
N LEU A 99 -5.46 13.37 9.22
CA LEU A 99 -4.96 12.09 9.69
C LEU A 99 -3.50 11.90 9.29
N SER A 100 -2.77 11.14 10.10
CA SER A 100 -1.34 10.84 9.90
C SER A 100 -1.16 9.34 9.66
N LEU A 101 -0.48 8.97 8.57
CA LEU A 101 -0.16 7.57 8.29
C LEU A 101 1.14 7.16 8.97
N VAL A 102 1.10 6.08 9.73
CA VAL A 102 2.29 5.41 10.30
C VAL A 102 2.38 4.02 9.68
N THR A 103 3.55 3.65 9.15
CA THR A 103 3.76 2.33 8.55
C THR A 103 4.51 1.41 9.50
N HIS A 104 4.07 0.16 9.60
CA HIS A 104 4.69 -0.90 10.38
C HIS A 104 5.14 -2.04 9.46
N LEU A 105 6.46 -2.27 9.43
CA LEU A 105 7.11 -3.20 8.49
C LEU A 105 7.60 -4.50 9.17
N ALA A 106 7.31 -4.70 10.47
CA ALA A 106 7.93 -5.78 11.22
C ALA A 106 7.44 -7.16 10.80
N GLU A 107 8.38 -8.02 10.42
CA GLU A 107 8.27 -9.47 10.46
C GLU A 107 9.12 -10.02 11.59
N GLY A 108 8.50 -10.73 12.52
CA GLY A 108 9.19 -11.59 13.49
C GLY A 108 10.10 -10.94 14.55
N HIS A 109 10.57 -9.72 14.36
CA HIS A 109 11.57 -9.04 15.20
C HIS A 109 11.16 -7.62 15.58
N GLY A 110 9.93 -7.39 15.95
CA GLY A 110 9.44 -6.08 16.33
C GLY A 110 8.44 -6.14 17.47
N ARG A 111 7.94 -4.96 17.85
CA ARG A 111 6.80 -4.89 18.77
C ARG A 111 5.59 -5.51 18.09
N PRO A 112 4.81 -6.38 18.77
CA PRO A 112 3.55 -6.90 18.24
C PRO A 112 2.63 -5.77 17.76
N LEU A 113 1.88 -6.00 16.69
CA LEU A 113 1.04 -4.97 16.09
C LEU A 113 0.00 -4.37 17.05
N PRO A 114 -0.67 -5.14 17.94
CA PRO A 114 -1.55 -4.56 18.96
C PRO A 114 -0.82 -3.66 19.96
N ASP A 115 0.40 -4.04 20.39
CA ASP A 115 1.20 -3.23 21.30
C ASP A 115 1.67 -1.92 20.65
N LEU A 116 1.97 -1.95 19.36
CA LEU A 116 2.30 -0.74 18.60
C LEU A 116 1.06 0.13 18.43
N CYS A 117 -0.09 -0.45 18.08
CA CYS A 117 -1.38 0.24 17.99
C CYS A 117 -1.66 1.05 19.25
N ALA A 118 -1.57 0.40 20.41
CA ALA A 118 -1.74 1.07 21.72
C ALA A 118 -0.67 2.14 21.98
N ALA A 119 0.59 1.88 21.62
CA ALA A 119 1.69 2.80 21.87
C ALA A 119 1.64 4.10 21.04
N VAL A 120 1.11 4.04 19.81
CA VAL A 120 0.92 5.21 18.93
C VAL A 120 -0.49 5.79 19.02
N ASP A 121 -1.36 5.19 19.84
CA ASP A 121 -2.76 5.59 19.99
C ASP A 121 -3.48 5.59 18.63
N ALA A 122 -3.35 4.51 17.86
CA ALA A 122 -3.90 4.47 16.51
C ALA A 122 -5.43 4.31 16.54
N SER A 123 -6.17 5.21 15.88
CA SER A 123 -7.62 5.14 15.72
C SER A 123 -8.05 4.14 14.66
N ALA A 124 -7.21 3.91 13.66
CA ALA A 124 -7.46 2.93 12.62
C ALA A 124 -6.20 2.10 12.33
N VAL A 125 -6.41 0.80 12.05
CA VAL A 125 -5.36 -0.11 11.59
C VAL A 125 -5.79 -0.72 10.28
N ILE A 126 -4.94 -0.63 9.27
CA ILE A 126 -5.20 -1.18 7.94
C ILE A 126 -4.08 -2.13 7.51
N SER A 127 -4.40 -3.10 6.69
CA SER A 127 -3.42 -4.06 6.14
C SER A 127 -3.74 -4.43 4.70
N LEU A 128 -2.69 -4.69 3.91
CA LEU A 128 -2.79 -5.22 2.55
C LEU A 128 -2.94 -6.76 2.51
N ILE A 129 -3.01 -7.39 3.67
CA ILE A 129 -3.33 -8.81 3.84
C ILE A 129 -4.51 -8.95 4.81
N PRO A 130 -5.27 -10.05 4.76
CA PRO A 130 -6.34 -10.29 5.72
C PRO A 130 -5.79 -10.35 7.16
N PHE A 131 -6.54 -9.77 8.09
CA PHE A 131 -6.41 -10.10 9.51
C PHE A 131 -7.32 -11.30 9.82
N ASP A 132 -6.85 -12.19 10.70
CA ASP A 132 -7.74 -13.19 11.32
C ASP A 132 -8.59 -12.53 12.43
N GLU A 133 -9.54 -13.29 12.95
CA GLU A 133 -10.47 -12.81 13.96
C GLU A 133 -9.73 -12.45 15.27
N GLU A 134 -8.75 -13.27 15.66
CA GLU A 134 -7.95 -13.05 16.88
C GLU A 134 -7.17 -11.73 16.80
N MET A 135 -6.49 -11.46 15.68
CA MET A 135 -5.77 -10.20 15.44
C MET A 135 -6.73 -9.01 15.41
N THR A 136 -7.88 -9.14 14.74
CA THR A 136 -8.88 -8.07 14.67
C THR A 136 -9.38 -7.69 16.06
N GLU A 137 -9.74 -8.67 16.89
CA GLU A 137 -10.14 -8.43 18.27
C GLU A 137 -9.01 -7.83 19.13
N ALA A 138 -7.77 -8.31 18.95
CA ALA A 138 -6.61 -7.76 19.67
C ALA A 138 -6.38 -6.30 19.35
N LEU A 139 -6.54 -5.90 18.08
CA LEU A 139 -6.40 -4.51 17.64
C LEU A 139 -7.54 -3.62 18.20
N HIS A 140 -8.76 -4.11 18.24
CA HIS A 140 -9.85 -3.37 18.89
C HIS A 140 -9.61 -3.20 20.40
N ARG A 141 -9.13 -4.26 21.10
CA ARG A 141 -8.72 -4.14 22.52
C ARG A 141 -7.55 -3.17 22.72
N ALA A 142 -6.70 -3.00 21.72
CA ALA A 142 -5.59 -2.05 21.75
C ALA A 142 -6.00 -0.59 21.46
N GLY A 143 -7.27 -0.33 21.16
CA GLY A 143 -7.84 1.01 20.98
C GLY A 143 -8.20 1.38 19.55
N ALA A 144 -7.97 0.51 18.56
CA ALA A 144 -8.37 0.79 17.19
C ALA A 144 -9.91 0.76 17.05
N GLU A 145 -10.50 1.87 16.63
CA GLU A 145 -11.93 1.96 16.31
C GLU A 145 -12.23 1.25 14.97
N VAL A 146 -11.29 1.34 14.04
CA VAL A 146 -11.40 0.80 12.69
C VAL A 146 -10.27 -0.18 12.42
N VAL A 147 -10.60 -1.42 12.04
CA VAL A 147 -9.64 -2.44 11.60
C VAL A 147 -10.05 -2.91 10.21
N LEU A 148 -9.23 -2.62 9.21
CA LEU A 148 -9.47 -2.99 7.82
C LEU A 148 -8.33 -3.87 7.31
N GLY A 149 -8.61 -5.14 7.11
CA GLY A 149 -7.75 -6.05 6.35
C GLY A 149 -8.33 -6.29 4.95
N THR A 150 -7.50 -6.72 4.02
CA THR A 150 -7.98 -7.09 2.69
C THR A 150 -8.86 -8.35 2.78
N GLY A 151 -10.16 -8.19 2.48
CA GLY A 151 -11.16 -9.27 2.54
C GLY A 151 -11.24 -10.14 1.28
N SER A 152 -12.37 -10.81 1.10
CA SER A 152 -12.67 -11.66 -0.07
C SER A 152 -12.61 -10.91 -1.40
N GLN A 153 -12.93 -9.63 -1.41
CA GLN A 153 -12.88 -8.76 -2.58
C GLN A 153 -11.45 -8.57 -3.10
N ALA A 154 -10.47 -8.35 -2.21
CA ALA A 154 -9.07 -8.27 -2.60
C ALA A 154 -8.55 -9.59 -3.24
N ARG A 155 -9.11 -10.72 -2.86
CA ARG A 155 -8.83 -12.00 -3.53
C ARG A 155 -9.30 -11.98 -4.98
N ALA A 156 -10.54 -11.56 -5.21
CA ALA A 156 -11.11 -11.46 -6.56
C ALA A 156 -10.31 -10.50 -7.44
N GLU A 157 -9.88 -9.37 -6.89
CA GLU A 157 -9.05 -8.39 -7.61
C GLU A 157 -7.67 -8.93 -7.97
N LEU A 158 -7.02 -9.62 -7.04
CA LEU A 158 -5.73 -10.25 -7.32
C LEU A 158 -5.86 -11.31 -8.42
N GLN A 159 -6.94 -12.09 -8.42
CA GLN A 159 -7.22 -13.04 -9.49
C GLN A 159 -7.52 -12.34 -10.82
N GLU A 160 -8.24 -11.21 -10.80
CA GLU A 160 -8.53 -10.42 -12.00
C GLU A 160 -7.25 -9.87 -12.65
N ILE A 161 -6.25 -9.46 -11.86
CA ILE A 161 -4.94 -9.06 -12.39
C ILE A 161 -4.31 -10.19 -13.20
N GLY A 162 -4.24 -11.39 -12.64
CA GLY A 162 -3.70 -12.57 -13.34
C GLY A 162 -4.52 -12.94 -14.57
N ARG A 163 -5.84 -12.84 -14.46
CA ARG A 163 -6.77 -13.07 -15.57
C ARG A 163 -6.49 -12.13 -16.75
N LEU A 164 -6.36 -10.84 -16.48
CA LEU A 164 -6.06 -9.82 -17.50
C LEU A 164 -4.73 -10.07 -18.21
N GLN A 165 -3.68 -10.46 -17.46
CA GLN A 165 -2.39 -10.83 -18.05
C GLN A 165 -2.56 -11.99 -19.03
N ALA A 166 -3.19 -13.09 -18.59
CA ALA A 166 -3.37 -14.28 -19.39
C ALA A 166 -4.28 -14.02 -20.61
N GLN A 167 -5.40 -13.31 -20.43
CA GLN A 167 -6.32 -12.96 -21.51
C GLN A 167 -5.64 -12.15 -22.60
N HIS A 168 -4.74 -11.20 -22.21
CA HIS A 168 -3.97 -10.46 -23.20
C HIS A 168 -3.07 -11.38 -24.03
N LEU A 169 -2.27 -12.24 -23.39
CA LEU A 169 -1.36 -13.16 -24.08
C LEU A 169 -2.11 -14.18 -24.93
N ILE A 170 -3.19 -14.74 -24.41
CA ILE A 170 -4.07 -15.66 -25.17
C ILE A 170 -4.70 -14.95 -26.38
N GLY A 171 -5.11 -13.69 -26.22
CA GLY A 171 -5.63 -12.86 -27.32
C GLY A 171 -4.61 -12.59 -28.43
N LEU A 172 -3.31 -12.67 -28.13
CA LEU A 172 -2.21 -12.63 -29.10
C LEU A 172 -1.90 -14.01 -29.73
N GLY A 173 -2.72 -15.03 -29.46
CA GLY A 173 -2.56 -16.39 -30.01
C GLY A 173 -1.56 -17.25 -29.21
N ARG A 174 -1.12 -16.83 -28.01
CA ARG A 174 -0.23 -17.65 -27.20
C ARG A 174 -1.03 -18.73 -26.48
N SER A 175 -0.64 -19.98 -26.61
CA SER A 175 -1.40 -21.16 -26.12
C SER A 175 -0.66 -21.92 -25.00
N ARG A 176 0.65 -21.69 -24.80
CA ARG A 176 1.44 -22.30 -23.75
C ARG A 176 2.05 -21.20 -22.88
N LEU A 177 1.51 -21.05 -21.68
CA LEU A 177 1.91 -19.96 -20.79
C LEU A 177 2.84 -20.42 -19.67
N GLY A 178 3.76 -19.55 -19.28
CA GLY A 178 4.52 -19.60 -18.06
C GLY A 178 4.03 -18.57 -17.05
N TYR A 179 4.37 -18.77 -15.77
CA TYR A 179 4.18 -17.79 -14.73
C TYR A 179 5.48 -17.60 -13.95
N ALA A 180 6.01 -16.38 -13.96
CA ALA A 180 7.22 -16.02 -13.22
C ALA A 180 6.86 -15.64 -11.78
N LEU A 181 7.20 -16.52 -10.84
CA LEU A 181 7.08 -16.29 -9.41
C LEU A 181 8.25 -15.42 -8.95
N PRO A 182 8.02 -14.43 -8.06
CA PRO A 182 9.11 -13.68 -7.45
C PRO A 182 9.89 -14.58 -6.48
N GLY A 183 11.18 -14.28 -6.25
CA GLY A 183 11.96 -14.95 -5.22
C GLY A 183 11.40 -14.78 -3.80
N GLU A 184 12.08 -15.32 -2.80
CA GLU A 184 11.63 -15.64 -1.44
C GLU A 184 10.87 -14.57 -0.63
N HIS A 185 10.78 -13.32 -1.08
CA HIS A 185 10.31 -12.17 -0.27
C HIS A 185 8.91 -11.66 -0.63
N ALA A 186 8.13 -12.37 -1.44
CA ALA A 186 6.79 -11.92 -1.79
C ALA A 186 5.73 -12.60 -0.90
N THR A 187 4.68 -11.84 -0.56
CA THR A 187 3.56 -12.38 0.21
C THR A 187 2.92 -13.53 -0.56
N GLN A 188 3.10 -14.74 -0.09
CA GLN A 188 2.60 -15.99 -0.68
C GLN A 188 1.12 -15.93 -1.06
N PHE A 189 0.31 -15.21 -0.27
CA PHE A 189 -1.10 -14.99 -0.54
C PHE A 189 -1.32 -14.28 -1.89
N ARG A 190 -0.68 -13.12 -2.11
CA ARG A 190 -0.85 -12.32 -3.34
C ARG A 190 -0.35 -13.05 -4.58
N VAL A 191 0.77 -13.73 -4.45
CA VAL A 191 1.37 -14.56 -5.53
C VAL A 191 0.39 -15.65 -5.96
N ARG A 192 -0.15 -16.39 -4.98
CA ARG A 192 -1.10 -17.48 -5.22
C ARG A 192 -2.39 -17.00 -5.88
N GLU A 193 -2.96 -15.90 -5.40
CA GLU A 193 -4.24 -15.43 -5.96
C GLU A 193 -4.05 -14.91 -7.39
N ARG A 194 -2.96 -14.23 -7.72
CA ARG A 194 -2.68 -13.85 -9.12
C ARG A 194 -2.47 -15.05 -10.02
N LEU A 195 -1.70 -16.05 -9.58
CA LEU A 195 -1.51 -17.30 -10.33
C LEU A 195 -2.85 -18.00 -10.61
N ARG A 196 -3.76 -18.08 -9.62
CA ARG A 196 -5.11 -18.63 -9.80
C ARG A 196 -5.90 -17.92 -10.90
N GLY A 197 -5.72 -16.60 -11.03
CA GLY A 197 -6.32 -15.82 -12.09
C GLY A 197 -5.82 -16.23 -13.48
N VAL A 198 -4.51 -16.47 -13.61
CA VAL A 198 -3.89 -16.98 -14.85
C VAL A 198 -4.39 -18.40 -15.16
N GLU A 199 -4.41 -19.29 -14.15
CA GLU A 199 -4.91 -20.66 -14.26
C GLU A 199 -6.36 -20.70 -14.74
N ALA A 200 -7.22 -19.86 -14.14
CA ALA A 200 -8.63 -19.76 -14.51
C ALA A 200 -8.80 -19.31 -15.98
N ALA A 201 -8.05 -18.29 -16.42
CA ALA A 201 -8.11 -17.82 -17.80
C ALA A 201 -7.63 -18.88 -18.81
N CYS A 202 -6.62 -19.66 -18.46
CA CYS A 202 -6.17 -20.79 -19.27
C CYS A 202 -7.26 -21.87 -19.37
N ALA A 203 -7.86 -22.25 -18.24
CA ALA A 203 -8.90 -23.28 -18.17
C ALA A 203 -10.15 -22.88 -18.99
N GLU A 204 -10.58 -21.61 -18.92
CA GLU A 204 -11.70 -21.07 -19.71
C GLU A 204 -11.49 -21.18 -21.22
N ARG A 205 -10.25 -21.26 -21.67
CA ARG A 205 -9.89 -21.43 -23.11
C ARG A 205 -9.44 -22.84 -23.45
N GLY A 206 -9.58 -23.80 -22.51
CA GLY A 206 -9.16 -25.18 -22.71
C GLY A 206 -7.63 -25.35 -22.84
N LEU A 207 -6.85 -24.41 -22.35
CA LEU A 207 -5.40 -24.46 -22.35
C LEU A 207 -4.87 -25.17 -21.10
N ALA A 208 -3.68 -25.74 -21.20
CA ALA A 208 -2.98 -26.29 -20.03
C ALA A 208 -2.65 -25.20 -19.00
N ALA A 209 -2.59 -25.58 -17.72
CA ALA A 209 -2.15 -24.70 -16.66
C ALA A 209 -0.76 -24.08 -16.95
N PRO A 210 -0.50 -22.86 -16.53
CA PRO A 210 0.81 -22.23 -16.73
C PRO A 210 1.91 -22.98 -15.98
N ILE A 211 3.12 -22.96 -16.55
CA ILE A 211 4.31 -23.50 -15.86
C ILE A 211 4.86 -22.41 -14.94
N ALA A 212 4.63 -22.55 -13.64
CA ALA A 212 5.09 -21.60 -12.63
C ALA A 212 6.52 -21.91 -12.18
N LEU A 213 7.44 -20.96 -12.35
CA LEU A 213 8.84 -21.09 -11.96
C LEU A 213 9.28 -19.87 -11.16
N GLU A 214 10.12 -20.08 -10.16
CA GLU A 214 10.78 -18.99 -9.43
C GLU A 214 11.82 -18.30 -10.32
N VAL A 215 11.79 -16.97 -10.30
CA VAL A 215 12.73 -16.13 -11.03
C VAL A 215 13.47 -15.25 -10.04
N ALA A 216 14.74 -15.50 -9.86
CA ALA A 216 15.60 -14.66 -9.04
C ALA A 216 15.87 -13.32 -9.74
N MET A 217 16.11 -12.26 -8.94
CA MET A 217 16.55 -10.94 -9.43
C MET A 217 18.06 -10.97 -9.83
N ASP A 218 18.41 -11.94 -10.67
CA ASP A 218 19.75 -12.19 -11.18
C ASP A 218 19.61 -12.79 -12.58
N GLY A 219 20.20 -12.14 -13.58
CA GLY A 219 20.03 -12.52 -14.98
C GLY A 219 20.47 -13.95 -15.29
N ALA A 220 21.58 -14.43 -14.71
CA ALA A 220 22.06 -15.79 -14.95
C ALA A 220 21.13 -16.84 -14.34
N LYS A 221 20.60 -16.59 -13.15
CA LYS A 221 19.61 -17.46 -12.52
C LYS A 221 18.25 -17.39 -13.24
N ALA A 222 17.83 -16.22 -13.68
CA ALA A 222 16.61 -16.05 -14.46
C ALA A 222 16.69 -16.82 -15.80
N ALA A 223 17.88 -16.89 -16.43
CA ALA A 223 18.10 -17.66 -17.64
C ALA A 223 17.82 -19.17 -17.45
N LEU A 224 18.01 -19.72 -16.24
CA LEU A 224 17.67 -21.12 -15.96
C LEU A 224 16.15 -21.36 -16.00
N ALA A 225 15.36 -20.42 -15.57
CA ALA A 225 13.90 -20.50 -15.71
C ALA A 225 13.49 -20.36 -17.18
N VAL A 226 14.14 -19.49 -17.94
CA VAL A 226 13.91 -19.33 -19.39
C VAL A 226 14.24 -20.63 -20.14
N ASP A 227 15.34 -21.32 -19.81
CA ASP A 227 15.68 -22.62 -20.39
C ASP A 227 14.56 -23.65 -20.17
N GLN A 228 14.05 -23.76 -18.93
CA GLN A 228 12.95 -24.68 -18.62
C GLN A 228 11.65 -24.34 -19.37
N TRP A 229 11.33 -23.05 -19.51
CA TRP A 229 10.17 -22.64 -20.30
C TRP A 229 10.34 -22.95 -21.80
N THR A 230 11.53 -22.73 -22.33
CA THR A 230 11.85 -23.04 -23.72
C THR A 230 11.73 -24.55 -23.99
N ASP A 231 12.29 -25.39 -23.12
CA ASP A 231 12.20 -26.85 -23.20
C ASP A 231 10.73 -27.33 -23.14
N ALA A 232 9.88 -26.61 -22.39
CA ALA A 232 8.45 -26.90 -22.28
C ALA A 232 7.59 -26.20 -23.33
N SER A 233 8.21 -25.59 -24.36
CA SER A 233 7.54 -24.85 -25.45
C SER A 233 6.62 -23.72 -24.97
N VAL A 234 6.96 -23.04 -23.87
CA VAL A 234 6.27 -21.85 -23.41
C VAL A 234 6.54 -20.70 -24.37
N THR A 235 5.50 -20.02 -24.81
CA THR A 235 5.56 -18.91 -25.78
C THR A 235 5.20 -17.57 -25.18
N ALA A 236 4.74 -17.54 -23.91
CA ALA A 236 4.45 -16.30 -23.21
C ALA A 236 4.51 -16.49 -21.70
N VAL A 237 4.93 -15.45 -20.98
CA VAL A 237 5.11 -15.46 -19.51
C VAL A 237 4.35 -14.30 -18.88
N CYS A 238 3.46 -14.63 -17.93
CA CYS A 238 2.89 -13.69 -16.98
C CYS A 238 3.84 -13.56 -15.80
N ALA A 239 4.36 -12.38 -15.51
CA ALA A 239 5.20 -12.17 -14.35
C ALA A 239 4.40 -11.57 -13.18
N TYR A 240 4.78 -11.94 -11.95
CA TYR A 240 4.13 -11.42 -10.74
C TYR A 240 4.15 -9.88 -10.68
N ASN A 241 5.26 -9.26 -11.04
CA ASN A 241 5.43 -7.81 -11.11
C ASN A 241 6.41 -7.42 -12.22
N ASP A 242 6.60 -6.13 -12.44
CA ASP A 242 7.50 -5.62 -13.48
C ASP A 242 8.96 -5.96 -13.21
N GLU A 243 9.40 -5.95 -11.94
CA GLU A 243 10.77 -6.33 -11.57
C GLU A 243 11.04 -7.79 -11.98
N THR A 244 10.12 -8.71 -11.68
CA THR A 244 10.23 -10.11 -12.09
C THR A 244 10.19 -10.25 -13.61
N ALA A 245 9.34 -9.47 -14.31
CA ALA A 245 9.29 -9.47 -15.78
C ALA A 245 10.63 -9.00 -16.38
N MET A 246 11.24 -7.97 -15.82
CA MET A 246 12.57 -7.51 -16.29
C MET A 246 13.66 -8.53 -16.03
N ALA A 247 13.59 -9.30 -14.93
CA ALA A 247 14.51 -10.41 -14.72
C ALA A 247 14.34 -11.52 -15.78
N VAL A 248 13.08 -11.83 -16.19
CA VAL A 248 12.81 -12.74 -17.31
C VAL A 248 13.42 -12.20 -18.61
N LEU A 249 13.20 -10.91 -18.94
CA LEU A 249 13.80 -10.29 -20.14
C LEU A 249 15.34 -10.34 -20.11
N ALA A 250 15.96 -10.11 -18.95
CA ALA A 250 17.41 -10.22 -18.80
C ALA A 250 17.88 -11.68 -19.02
N GLY A 251 17.17 -12.67 -18.48
CA GLY A 251 17.43 -14.09 -18.71
C GLY A 251 17.30 -14.48 -20.20
N MET A 252 16.26 -13.99 -20.89
CA MET A 252 16.07 -14.17 -22.32
C MET A 252 17.22 -13.57 -23.13
N HIS A 253 17.64 -12.36 -22.79
CA HIS A 253 18.76 -11.71 -23.46
C HIS A 253 20.06 -12.55 -23.39
N LEU A 254 20.33 -13.18 -22.23
CA LEU A 254 21.48 -14.10 -22.07
C LEU A 254 21.37 -15.42 -22.88
N ARG A 255 20.22 -15.68 -23.50
CA ARG A 255 19.95 -16.83 -24.36
C ARG A 255 19.67 -16.43 -25.82
N ASP A 256 19.98 -15.16 -26.16
CA ASP A 256 19.71 -14.60 -27.49
C ASP A 256 18.22 -14.69 -27.92
N LEU A 257 17.31 -14.81 -26.93
CA LEU A 257 15.86 -14.83 -27.14
C LEU A 257 15.28 -13.41 -27.10
N ARG A 258 14.24 -13.16 -27.88
CA ARG A 258 13.60 -11.85 -28.03
C ARG A 258 12.15 -11.87 -27.59
N ALA A 259 11.74 -10.86 -26.83
CA ALA A 259 10.34 -10.57 -26.62
C ALA A 259 9.85 -9.54 -27.66
N PRO A 260 8.67 -9.69 -28.22
CA PRO A 260 7.67 -10.75 -27.98
C PRO A 260 7.83 -11.97 -28.88
N ASP A 261 8.81 -12.00 -29.79
CA ASP A 261 8.89 -12.95 -30.91
C ASP A 261 8.99 -14.40 -30.40
N ASP A 262 9.99 -14.70 -29.58
CA ASP A 262 10.22 -16.03 -29.01
C ASP A 262 9.31 -16.26 -27.79
N ILE A 263 9.36 -15.38 -26.78
CA ILE A 263 8.52 -15.43 -25.58
C ILE A 263 7.97 -14.04 -25.30
N ALA A 264 6.65 -13.88 -25.35
CA ALA A 264 5.99 -12.64 -24.93
C ALA A 264 6.01 -12.52 -23.41
N VAL A 265 6.27 -11.31 -22.88
CA VAL A 265 6.38 -11.09 -21.42
C VAL A 265 5.46 -9.94 -21.00
N ILE A 266 4.65 -10.18 -19.96
CA ILE A 266 3.78 -9.16 -19.37
C ILE A 266 4.03 -9.05 -17.86
N GLY A 267 4.23 -7.80 -17.37
CA GLY A 267 4.42 -7.47 -15.97
C GLY A 267 3.15 -6.98 -15.26
N VAL A 268 3.33 -6.45 -14.05
CA VAL A 268 2.29 -5.79 -13.24
C VAL A 268 2.93 -4.67 -12.45
N GLY A 269 2.39 -3.46 -12.59
CA GLY A 269 2.71 -2.33 -11.74
C GLY A 269 3.00 -1.02 -12.44
N ASP A 270 3.40 -1.07 -13.70
CA ASP A 270 3.77 0.10 -14.51
C ASP A 270 4.80 1.01 -13.84
N ILE A 271 5.88 0.39 -13.32
CA ILE A 271 6.98 1.13 -12.72
C ILE A 271 7.78 1.89 -13.80
N ALA A 272 8.43 2.98 -13.40
CA ALA A 272 9.19 3.81 -14.36
C ALA A 272 10.22 3.01 -15.21
N PRO A 273 10.99 2.05 -14.66
CA PRO A 273 11.89 1.22 -15.46
C PRO A 273 11.21 0.38 -16.55
N ALA A 274 9.93 0.00 -16.37
CA ALA A 274 9.18 -0.78 -17.35
C ALA A 274 9.04 -0.06 -18.71
N GLN A 275 9.04 1.27 -18.70
CA GLN A 275 8.92 2.09 -19.92
C GLN A 275 10.23 2.14 -20.73
N VAL A 276 11.35 1.99 -20.06
CA VAL A 276 12.70 2.09 -20.65
C VAL A 276 13.43 0.75 -20.73
N SER A 277 12.77 -0.35 -20.32
CA SER A 277 13.30 -1.72 -20.53
C SER A 277 13.44 -2.02 -22.02
N VAL A 278 14.21 -3.03 -22.35
CA VAL A 278 14.43 -3.45 -23.76
C VAL A 278 13.98 -4.92 -23.93
N PRO A 279 12.84 -5.10 -24.64
CA PRO A 279 11.90 -4.10 -25.14
C PRO A 279 11.10 -3.41 -24.02
N PRO A 280 10.44 -2.25 -24.27
CA PRO A 280 9.52 -1.64 -23.33
C PRO A 280 8.43 -2.62 -22.88
N LEU A 281 8.24 -2.74 -21.56
CA LEU A 281 7.45 -3.80 -20.95
C LEU A 281 5.94 -3.51 -20.99
N THR A 282 5.18 -4.41 -21.60
CA THR A 282 3.71 -4.49 -21.45
C THR A 282 3.37 -4.89 -20.02
N THR A 283 2.43 -4.19 -19.39
CA THR A 283 2.16 -4.37 -17.96
C THR A 283 0.72 -4.04 -17.58
N ILE A 284 0.32 -4.39 -16.36
CA ILE A 284 -0.93 -3.95 -15.74
C ILE A 284 -0.63 -2.76 -14.83
N SER A 285 -1.32 -1.64 -15.01
CA SER A 285 -1.22 -0.44 -14.17
C SER A 285 -2.41 -0.32 -13.21
N PHE A 286 -2.22 0.51 -12.16
CA PHE A 286 -3.23 0.85 -11.16
C PHE A 286 -3.26 2.36 -10.95
N ASP A 287 -4.45 2.89 -10.62
CA ASP A 287 -4.60 4.27 -10.17
C ASP A 287 -4.43 4.32 -8.64
N TYR A 288 -3.19 4.49 -8.20
CA TYR A 288 -2.88 4.56 -6.76
C TYR A 288 -3.43 5.80 -6.08
N GLU A 289 -3.67 6.88 -6.82
CA GLU A 289 -4.26 8.11 -6.28
C GLU A 289 -5.74 7.90 -5.97
N GLU A 290 -6.49 7.32 -6.90
CA GLU A 290 -7.89 6.95 -6.68
C GLU A 290 -8.02 5.95 -5.53
N THR A 291 -7.20 4.88 -5.52
CA THR A 291 -7.17 3.88 -4.43
C THR A 291 -6.89 4.51 -3.08
N GLY A 292 -5.90 5.41 -3.00
CA GLY A 292 -5.55 6.11 -1.76
C GLY A 292 -6.70 6.99 -1.25
N ARG A 293 -7.39 7.71 -2.14
CA ARG A 293 -8.56 8.53 -1.80
C ARG A 293 -9.75 7.69 -1.31
N GLU A 294 -10.08 6.62 -2.02
CA GLU A 294 -11.17 5.72 -1.65
C GLU A 294 -10.94 5.07 -0.28
N LEU A 295 -9.72 4.58 -0.03
CA LEU A 295 -9.38 3.99 1.26
C LEU A 295 -9.40 5.03 2.38
N ALA A 296 -8.89 6.23 2.15
CA ALA A 296 -8.96 7.33 3.12
C ALA A 296 -10.42 7.70 3.45
N GLN A 297 -11.29 7.78 2.45
CA GLN A 297 -12.72 8.03 2.65
C GLN A 297 -13.41 6.91 3.45
N ALA A 298 -13.09 5.65 3.17
CA ALA A 298 -13.64 4.51 3.90
C ALA A 298 -13.23 4.54 5.38
N ILE A 299 -11.96 4.87 5.67
CA ILE A 299 -11.47 5.05 7.04
C ILE A 299 -12.23 6.17 7.74
N LEU A 300 -12.39 7.33 7.09
CA LEU A 300 -13.10 8.48 7.65
C LEU A 300 -14.58 8.19 7.93
N GLN A 301 -15.26 7.55 6.99
CA GLN A 301 -16.66 7.14 7.18
C GLN A 301 -16.79 6.19 8.38
N SER A 302 -15.90 5.22 8.49
CA SER A 302 -15.89 4.28 9.62
C SER A 302 -15.63 5.00 10.94
N LEU A 303 -14.64 5.91 11.00
CA LEU A 303 -14.32 6.71 12.19
C LEU A 303 -15.42 7.70 12.60
N THR A 304 -16.34 8.07 11.69
CA THR A 304 -17.47 8.95 11.98
C THR A 304 -18.77 8.19 12.26
N GLY A 305 -18.73 6.87 12.42
CA GLY A 305 -19.88 6.02 12.70
C GLY A 305 -20.76 5.75 11.47
N GLY A 306 -20.31 6.12 10.28
CA GLY A 306 -20.93 5.76 9.01
C GLY A 306 -20.66 4.28 8.67
N LYS A 307 -21.55 3.65 7.91
CA LYS A 307 -21.19 2.38 7.27
C LYS A 307 -20.17 2.67 6.19
N PRO A 308 -19.01 1.96 6.18
CA PRO A 308 -18.08 2.10 5.07
C PRO A 308 -18.83 1.78 3.78
N ALA A 309 -18.67 2.64 2.77
CA ALA A 309 -19.13 2.29 1.44
C ALA A 309 -18.49 0.96 1.03
N PRO A 310 -19.18 0.11 0.24
CA PRO A 310 -18.55 -1.05 -0.34
C PRO A 310 -17.25 -0.58 -0.99
N GLN A 311 -16.12 -1.09 -0.51
CA GLN A 311 -14.85 -0.80 -1.18
C GLN A 311 -14.89 -1.60 -2.46
N ASP A 312 -15.06 -0.91 -3.60
CA ASP A 312 -14.95 -1.52 -4.93
C ASP A 312 -13.49 -1.93 -5.24
N GLY A 313 -12.72 -2.15 -4.17
CA GLY A 313 -11.36 -2.67 -4.18
C GLY A 313 -10.27 -1.66 -4.57
N LEU A 314 -9.07 -2.18 -4.74
CA LEU A 314 -7.96 -1.44 -5.36
C LEU A 314 -8.40 -1.03 -6.78
N SER A 315 -8.12 0.20 -7.21
CA SER A 315 -8.53 0.75 -8.50
C SER A 315 -8.44 -0.28 -9.63
N ARG A 316 -9.40 -0.25 -10.55
CA ARG A 316 -9.53 -1.23 -11.65
C ARG A 316 -8.22 -1.35 -12.40
N PRO A 317 -7.64 -2.57 -12.50
CA PRO A 317 -6.41 -2.78 -13.22
C PRO A 317 -6.58 -2.45 -14.70
N ARG A 318 -5.59 -1.77 -15.30
CA ARG A 318 -5.59 -1.36 -16.71
C ARG A 318 -4.40 -1.96 -17.45
N LEU A 319 -4.64 -2.52 -18.62
CA LEU A 319 -3.57 -3.01 -19.48
C LEU A 319 -2.85 -1.84 -20.16
N VAL A 320 -1.53 -1.77 -19.99
CA VAL A 320 -0.62 -0.84 -20.68
C VAL A 320 0.18 -1.64 -21.70
N ARG A 321 -0.20 -1.53 -22.96
CA ARG A 321 0.47 -2.23 -24.07
C ARG A 321 1.75 -1.51 -24.45
N ARG A 322 2.84 -2.30 -24.57
CA ARG A 322 4.15 -1.87 -25.09
C ARG A 322 4.71 -2.96 -26.00
N ALA A 323 6.03 -3.07 -26.09
CA ALA A 323 6.67 -3.92 -27.11
C ALA A 323 7.00 -5.35 -26.65
N SER A 324 6.84 -5.69 -25.35
CA SER A 324 7.21 -7.03 -24.86
C SER A 324 6.11 -8.09 -24.99
N ALA A 325 4.86 -7.65 -25.25
CA ALA A 325 3.73 -8.53 -25.47
C ALA A 325 2.61 -7.83 -26.25
#